data_cfc979d0a69158b85172b38de3964817
#
_entry.id   cfc979d0a69158b85172b38de3964817
#
_cell.length_a   1.000
_cell.length_b   1.000
_cell.length_c   1.000
_cell.angle_alpha   90.00
_cell.angle_beta   90.00
_cell.angle_gamma   90.00
#
_symmetry.space_group_name_H-M   'P 1'
#
loop_
_entity.id
_entity.type
_entity.pdbx_description
1 polymer ?
#
loop_
_entity_poly.entity_id
_entity_poly.type
_entity_poly.pdbx_seq_one_letter_code
_entity_poly.pdbx_strand_id
1 'polypeptide(L)'
;GTIRSYLKSAFDNLYDLEGRLIIAEKEIAACEDAQRQMSLCIEAEKMRETLENAGFYAINSTIDKVAQGLGIVGFGLDTDIKTLSGGQRAKVMLAKMLLQEHDVLLLDEPTNFLDAEHIAWLTKFLNSYKGSFILVSHDFAFLNSVVNCICDIDNGTITRFNGSYESFVKQKEQKQLEYEKRYKSQQKEIQKLQTYIDKNIVRASTSKMAKSRQKRLDKIERLERPHQDPKPSFIFDYTPAVGQVILSCDKLGIGYYDQLVPDISVELRSNIKLA
;
A
#
# COMPACT_ATOMS: atom_id res chain seq x y z
N GLY A 1 -6.87 -22.26 16.13
CA GLY A 1 -5.48 -22.76 15.96
C GLY A 1 -4.45 -21.70 16.33
N THR A 2 -3.22 -22.14 16.57
CA THR A 2 -2.13 -21.25 16.99
C THR A 2 -1.62 -20.38 15.81
N ILE A 3 -0.97 -19.25 16.12
CA ILE A 3 -0.30 -18.39 15.14
C ILE A 3 0.72 -19.22 14.33
N ARG A 4 1.56 -20.02 14.99
CA ARG A 4 2.54 -20.89 14.31
C ARG A 4 1.89 -21.86 13.32
N SER A 5 0.79 -22.50 13.69
CA SER A 5 0.05 -23.39 12.80
C SER A 5 -0.51 -22.64 11.58
N TYR A 6 -1.01 -21.44 11.78
CA TYR A 6 -1.52 -20.60 10.70
C TYR A 6 -0.41 -20.14 9.74
N LEU A 7 0.75 -19.74 10.28
CA LEU A 7 1.89 -19.36 9.43
C LEU A 7 2.46 -20.56 8.67
N LYS A 8 2.50 -21.75 9.28
CA LYS A 8 2.89 -22.99 8.60
C LYS A 8 2.00 -23.33 7.42
N SER A 9 0.70 -22.99 7.48
CA SER A 9 -0.21 -23.23 6.36
C SER A 9 0.10 -22.40 5.09
N ALA A 10 1.07 -21.49 5.14
CA ALA A 10 1.64 -20.88 3.95
C ALA A 10 2.40 -21.87 3.05
N PHE A 11 2.80 -23.01 3.62
CA PHE A 11 3.64 -24.04 3.00
C PHE A 11 2.93 -25.41 2.88
N ASP A 12 1.60 -25.42 2.92
CA ASP A 12 0.81 -26.66 2.90
C ASP A 12 1.18 -27.56 1.72
N ASN A 13 1.45 -26.97 0.53
CA ASN A 13 1.90 -27.68 -0.65
C ASN A 13 3.23 -28.43 -0.45
N LEU A 14 4.16 -27.86 0.33
CA LEU A 14 5.44 -28.51 0.64
C LEU A 14 5.27 -29.61 1.68
N TYR A 15 4.41 -29.43 2.68
CA TYR A 15 4.07 -30.48 3.62
C TYR A 15 3.35 -31.66 2.95
N ASP A 16 2.46 -31.39 1.99
CA ASP A 16 1.83 -32.42 1.17
C ASP A 16 2.85 -33.19 0.34
N LEU A 17 3.84 -32.49 -0.25
CA LEU A 17 4.92 -33.10 -0.99
C LEU A 17 5.81 -33.97 -0.11
N GLU A 18 6.14 -33.52 1.12
CA GLU A 18 6.87 -34.32 2.10
C GLU A 18 6.08 -35.59 2.47
N GLY A 19 4.77 -35.46 2.71
CA GLY A 19 3.90 -36.60 2.99
C GLY A 19 3.94 -37.66 1.86
N ARG A 20 3.93 -37.19 0.60
CA ARG A 20 4.07 -38.06 -0.57
C ARG A 20 5.45 -38.70 -0.67
N LEU A 21 6.51 -38.00 -0.35
CA LEU A 21 7.87 -38.53 -0.30
C LEU A 21 7.98 -39.65 0.73
N ILE A 22 7.45 -39.45 1.95
CA ILE A 22 7.45 -40.47 3.03
C ILE A 22 6.69 -41.75 2.57
N ILE A 23 5.59 -41.58 1.85
CA ILE A 23 4.84 -42.75 1.30
C ILE A 23 5.67 -43.47 0.25
N ALA A 24 6.28 -42.73 -0.70
CA ALA A 24 7.13 -43.32 -1.75
C ALA A 24 8.33 -44.07 -1.15
N GLU A 25 8.97 -43.54 -0.10
CA GLU A 25 10.08 -44.20 0.60
C GLU A 25 9.65 -45.52 1.25
N LYS A 26 8.44 -45.58 1.81
CA LYS A 26 7.87 -46.83 2.35
C LYS A 26 7.57 -47.84 1.25
N GLU A 27 7.05 -47.38 0.10
CA GLU A 27 6.79 -48.24 -1.04
C GLU A 27 8.09 -48.79 -1.65
N ILE A 28 9.14 -48.00 -1.74
CA ILE A 28 10.47 -48.40 -2.18
C ILE A 28 11.01 -49.54 -1.28
N ALA A 29 10.85 -49.40 0.04
CA ALA A 29 11.32 -50.37 1.01
C ALA A 29 10.55 -51.70 0.96
N ALA A 30 9.29 -51.69 0.48
CA ALA A 30 8.43 -52.85 0.36
C ALA A 30 8.40 -53.47 -1.05
N CYS A 31 9.06 -52.84 -2.06
CA CYS A 31 8.98 -53.25 -3.45
C CYS A 31 10.01 -54.34 -3.76
N GLU A 32 9.54 -55.49 -4.24
CA GLU A 32 10.40 -56.60 -4.67
C GLU A 32 10.78 -56.54 -6.16
N ASP A 33 10.03 -55.76 -6.96
CA ASP A 33 10.30 -55.57 -8.39
C ASP A 33 11.37 -54.49 -8.60
N ALA A 34 12.52 -54.88 -9.05
CA ALA A 34 13.68 -53.99 -9.27
C ALA A 34 13.39 -52.84 -10.25
N GLN A 35 12.58 -53.09 -11.31
CA GLN A 35 12.27 -52.04 -12.29
C GLN A 35 11.32 -51.00 -11.72
N ARG A 36 10.31 -51.43 -11.00
CA ARG A 36 9.38 -50.54 -10.28
C ARG A 36 10.08 -49.77 -9.15
N GLN A 37 10.93 -50.47 -8.39
CA GLN A 37 11.73 -49.86 -7.33
C GLN A 37 12.62 -48.71 -7.88
N MET A 38 13.28 -48.91 -9.03
CA MET A 38 14.09 -47.90 -9.69
C MET A 38 13.25 -46.67 -10.08
N SER A 39 12.04 -46.87 -10.63
CA SER A 39 11.18 -45.72 -10.97
C SER A 39 10.72 -44.94 -9.78
N LEU A 40 10.36 -45.59 -8.66
CA LEU A 40 9.99 -44.95 -7.41
C LEU A 40 11.17 -44.17 -6.79
N CYS A 41 12.39 -44.68 -6.88
CA CYS A 41 13.60 -43.99 -6.45
C CYS A 41 13.81 -42.66 -7.19
N ILE A 42 13.62 -42.69 -8.52
CA ILE A 42 13.74 -41.45 -9.35
C ILE A 42 12.68 -40.44 -8.97
N GLU A 43 11.45 -40.87 -8.72
CA GLU A 43 10.37 -39.95 -8.27
C GLU A 43 10.64 -39.35 -6.87
N ALA A 44 11.08 -40.22 -5.94
CA ALA A 44 11.44 -39.77 -4.60
C ALA A 44 12.59 -38.76 -4.59
N GLU A 45 13.60 -38.98 -5.43
CA GLU A 45 14.74 -38.06 -5.57
C GLU A 45 14.28 -36.70 -6.10
N LYS A 46 13.42 -36.65 -7.12
CA LYS A 46 12.82 -35.41 -7.63
C LYS A 46 12.01 -34.66 -6.56
N MET A 47 11.24 -35.38 -5.75
CA MET A 47 10.49 -34.76 -4.64
C MET A 47 11.44 -34.17 -3.59
N ARG A 48 12.51 -34.90 -3.25
CA ARG A 48 13.52 -34.44 -2.30
C ARG A 48 14.25 -33.19 -2.80
N GLU A 49 14.69 -33.21 -4.05
CA GLU A 49 15.32 -32.04 -4.69
C GLU A 49 14.37 -30.81 -4.71
N THR A 50 13.08 -31.03 -4.99
CA THR A 50 12.06 -29.97 -4.96
C THR A 50 11.91 -29.38 -3.56
N LEU A 51 11.85 -30.22 -2.52
CA LEU A 51 11.77 -29.79 -1.12
C LEU A 51 13.01 -29.01 -0.67
N GLU A 52 14.20 -29.48 -1.07
CA GLU A 52 15.47 -28.78 -0.77
C GLU A 52 15.54 -27.42 -1.45
N ASN A 53 15.23 -27.34 -2.74
CA ASN A 53 15.23 -26.11 -3.52
C ASN A 53 14.20 -25.10 -3.00
N ALA A 54 13.05 -25.57 -2.51
CA ALA A 54 12.03 -24.75 -1.88
C ALA A 54 12.36 -24.34 -0.43
N GLY A 55 13.48 -24.80 0.12
CA GLY A 55 13.91 -24.49 1.48
C GLY A 55 13.01 -25.09 2.59
N PHE A 56 12.37 -26.23 2.33
CA PHE A 56 11.44 -26.89 3.25
C PHE A 56 12.00 -27.06 4.66
N TYR A 57 13.25 -27.49 4.78
CA TYR A 57 13.90 -27.74 6.08
C TYR A 57 14.19 -26.44 6.86
N ALA A 58 14.11 -25.28 6.21
CA ALA A 58 14.31 -23.97 6.80
C ALA A 58 12.99 -23.24 7.16
N ILE A 59 11.82 -23.82 6.89
CA ILE A 59 10.49 -23.19 7.06
C ILE A 59 10.32 -22.58 8.45
N ASN A 60 10.65 -23.34 9.51
CA ASN A 60 10.48 -22.84 10.88
C ASN A 60 11.34 -21.57 11.11
N SER A 61 12.60 -21.56 10.65
CA SER A 61 13.47 -20.39 10.80
C SER A 61 13.00 -19.20 9.95
N THR A 62 12.41 -19.46 8.79
CA THR A 62 11.81 -18.44 7.93
C THR A 62 10.58 -17.81 8.60
N ILE A 63 9.71 -18.65 9.19
CA ILE A 63 8.56 -18.19 9.97
C ILE A 63 9.03 -17.32 11.14
N ASP A 64 10.04 -17.77 11.90
CA ASP A 64 10.54 -17.05 13.06
C ASP A 64 11.15 -15.68 12.65
N LYS A 65 11.88 -15.62 11.54
CA LYS A 65 12.41 -14.35 10.99
C LYS A 65 11.31 -13.34 10.60
N VAL A 66 10.27 -13.81 9.90
CA VAL A 66 9.15 -12.95 9.50
C VAL A 66 8.33 -12.53 10.73
N ALA A 67 8.09 -13.45 11.65
CA ALA A 67 7.37 -13.16 12.88
C ALA A 67 8.12 -12.14 13.76
N GLN A 68 9.44 -12.24 13.86
CA GLN A 68 10.27 -11.26 14.56
C GLN A 68 10.23 -9.91 13.84
N GLY A 69 10.39 -9.89 12.52
CA GLY A 69 10.38 -8.67 11.74
C GLY A 69 9.09 -7.88 11.80
N LEU A 70 7.95 -8.53 12.01
CA LEU A 70 6.64 -7.90 12.18
C LEU A 70 6.18 -7.75 13.63
N GLY A 71 7.05 -8.10 14.63
CA GLY A 71 6.74 -8.00 16.04
C GLY A 71 5.69 -9.00 16.55
N ILE A 72 5.46 -10.09 15.80
CA ILE A 72 4.47 -11.13 16.16
C ILE A 72 4.95 -11.97 17.35
N VAL A 73 6.28 -12.11 17.52
CA VAL A 73 6.88 -12.87 18.61
C VAL A 73 6.41 -12.36 19.99
N GLY A 74 6.16 -11.05 20.13
CA GLY A 74 5.64 -10.45 21.35
C GLY A 74 4.25 -10.96 21.79
N PHE A 75 3.49 -11.57 20.88
CA PHE A 75 2.17 -12.15 21.18
C PHE A 75 2.27 -13.62 21.61
N GLY A 76 3.44 -14.28 21.40
CA GLY A 76 3.63 -15.70 21.56
C GLY A 76 3.08 -16.50 20.37
N LEU A 77 3.95 -17.24 19.66
CA LEU A 77 3.55 -17.99 18.46
C LEU A 77 2.57 -19.14 18.72
N ASP A 78 2.43 -19.56 19.97
CA ASP A 78 1.49 -20.61 20.40
C ASP A 78 0.12 -20.05 20.82
N THR A 79 -0.06 -18.73 20.77
CA THR A 79 -1.32 -18.06 21.08
C THR A 79 -2.39 -18.39 20.02
N ASP A 80 -3.64 -18.58 20.46
CA ASP A 80 -4.77 -18.81 19.54
C ASP A 80 -5.09 -17.52 18.77
N ILE A 81 -5.20 -17.63 17.43
CA ILE A 81 -5.52 -16.49 16.55
C ILE A 81 -6.84 -15.82 16.91
N LYS A 82 -7.79 -16.57 17.48
CA LYS A 82 -9.11 -16.03 17.85
C LYS A 82 -9.03 -15.02 18.99
N THR A 83 -8.00 -15.08 19.82
CA THR A 83 -7.81 -14.18 20.96
C THR A 83 -7.10 -12.87 20.57
N LEU A 84 -6.59 -12.78 19.36
CA LEU A 84 -5.85 -11.61 18.87
C LEU A 84 -6.76 -10.42 18.63
N SER A 85 -6.25 -9.22 18.92
CA SER A 85 -6.88 -7.96 18.49
C SER A 85 -6.89 -7.83 16.96
N GLY A 86 -7.71 -6.92 16.41
CA GLY A 86 -7.79 -6.70 14.97
C GLY A 86 -6.43 -6.35 14.35
N GLY A 87 -5.65 -5.47 14.97
CA GLY A 87 -4.32 -5.09 14.49
C GLY A 87 -3.30 -6.23 14.59
N GLN A 88 -3.32 -7.02 15.68
CA GLN A 88 -2.48 -8.19 15.81
C GLN A 88 -2.79 -9.25 14.75
N ARG A 89 -4.09 -9.47 14.49
CA ARG A 89 -4.53 -10.38 13.44
C ARG A 89 -4.06 -9.92 12.06
N ALA A 90 -4.15 -8.62 11.76
CA ALA A 90 -3.67 -8.06 10.50
C ALA A 90 -2.16 -8.30 10.31
N LYS A 91 -1.33 -8.13 11.36
CA LYS A 91 0.10 -8.47 11.32
C LYS A 91 0.35 -9.94 10.99
N VAL A 92 -0.40 -10.85 11.59
CA VAL A 92 -0.27 -12.30 11.34
C VAL A 92 -0.71 -12.67 9.91
N MET A 93 -1.76 -12.03 9.40
CA MET A 93 -2.20 -12.23 8.01
C MET A 93 -1.16 -11.71 7.01
N LEU A 94 -0.59 -10.53 7.27
CA LEU A 94 0.51 -9.98 6.48
C LEU A 94 1.72 -10.94 6.48
N ALA A 95 2.12 -11.45 7.65
CA ALA A 95 3.20 -12.43 7.76
C ALA A 95 2.97 -13.66 6.90
N LYS A 96 1.78 -14.25 6.95
CA LYS A 96 1.44 -15.41 6.11
C LYS A 96 1.55 -15.09 4.61
N MET A 97 1.05 -13.94 4.20
CA MET A 97 1.13 -13.51 2.80
C MET A 97 2.60 -13.31 2.34
N LEU A 98 3.46 -12.75 3.21
CA LEU A 98 4.88 -12.57 2.88
C LEU A 98 5.68 -13.89 2.88
N LEU A 99 5.20 -14.92 3.58
CA LEU A 99 5.79 -16.26 3.58
C LEU A 99 5.45 -17.08 2.31
N GLN A 100 4.38 -16.72 1.61
CA GLN A 100 3.99 -17.38 0.38
C GLN A 100 4.73 -16.79 -0.81
N GLU A 101 5.12 -17.65 -1.74
CA GLU A 101 5.68 -17.20 -3.02
C GLU A 101 4.54 -16.79 -3.97
N HIS A 102 4.54 -15.53 -4.35
CA HIS A 102 3.57 -14.96 -5.29
C HIS A 102 4.31 -14.26 -6.44
N ASP A 103 3.78 -14.38 -7.65
CA ASP A 103 4.27 -13.60 -8.79
C ASP A 103 4.01 -12.11 -8.59
N VAL A 104 2.87 -11.78 -7.98
CA VAL A 104 2.44 -10.41 -7.69
C VAL A 104 1.82 -10.32 -6.30
N LEU A 105 2.36 -9.45 -5.45
CA LEU A 105 1.78 -9.10 -4.15
C LEU A 105 0.87 -7.86 -4.28
N LEU A 106 -0.31 -7.93 -3.70
CA LEU A 106 -1.22 -6.79 -3.56
C LEU A 106 -1.26 -6.37 -2.09
N LEU A 107 -0.75 -5.18 -1.81
CA LEU A 107 -0.60 -4.66 -0.45
C LEU A 107 -1.45 -3.38 -0.32
N ASP A 108 -2.46 -3.44 0.55
CA ASP A 108 -3.30 -2.29 0.87
C ASP A 108 -3.02 -1.85 2.31
N GLU A 109 -2.44 -0.65 2.45
CA GLU A 109 -2.07 -0.02 3.71
C GLU A 109 -1.29 -0.96 4.67
N PRO A 110 -0.19 -1.64 4.22
CA PRO A 110 0.49 -2.65 5.02
C PRO A 110 1.24 -2.08 6.22
N THR A 111 1.45 -0.77 6.28
CA THR A 111 2.08 -0.07 7.41
C THR A 111 1.13 0.19 8.56
N ASN A 112 -0.18 0.07 8.35
CA ASN A 112 -1.15 0.19 9.41
C ASN A 112 -0.86 -0.86 10.49
N PHE A 113 -0.89 -0.46 11.75
CA PHE A 113 -0.60 -1.31 12.92
C PHE A 113 0.87 -1.71 13.08
N LEU A 114 1.79 -1.25 12.22
CA LEU A 114 3.23 -1.44 12.38
C LEU A 114 3.86 -0.20 13.04
N ASP A 115 4.80 -0.41 13.93
CA ASP A 115 5.66 0.64 14.42
C ASP A 115 6.87 0.88 13.51
N ALA A 116 7.67 1.89 13.80
CA ALA A 116 8.76 2.33 12.93
C ALA A 116 9.81 1.23 12.67
N GLU A 117 10.09 0.38 13.66
CA GLU A 117 11.05 -0.72 13.53
C GLU A 117 10.54 -1.78 12.53
N HIS A 118 9.26 -2.15 12.65
CA HIS A 118 8.65 -3.15 11.78
C HIS A 118 8.40 -2.62 10.36
N ILE A 119 8.11 -1.32 10.20
CA ILE A 119 8.08 -0.66 8.89
C ILE A 119 9.46 -0.71 8.22
N ALA A 120 10.53 -0.43 8.97
CA ALA A 120 11.89 -0.52 8.45
C ALA A 120 12.27 -1.94 8.01
N TRP A 121 11.83 -2.95 8.75
CA TRP A 121 12.00 -4.35 8.37
C TRP A 121 11.22 -4.69 7.09
N LEU A 122 9.93 -4.29 7.02
CA LEU A 122 9.08 -4.52 5.84
C LEU A 122 9.68 -3.85 4.59
N THR A 123 10.22 -2.64 4.74
CA THR A 123 10.95 -1.91 3.68
C THR A 123 12.11 -2.75 3.14
N LYS A 124 12.94 -3.31 4.01
CA LYS A 124 14.06 -4.17 3.61
C LYS A 124 13.58 -5.44 2.91
N PHE A 125 12.52 -6.05 3.42
CA PHE A 125 11.92 -7.24 2.83
C PHE A 125 11.43 -6.95 1.40
N LEU A 126 10.62 -5.91 1.19
CA LEU A 126 10.07 -5.55 -0.13
C LEU A 126 11.16 -5.15 -1.12
N ASN A 127 12.22 -4.47 -0.69
CA ASN A 127 13.36 -4.14 -1.55
C ASN A 127 14.16 -5.38 -2.00
N SER A 128 14.10 -6.48 -1.25
CA SER A 128 14.72 -7.77 -1.60
C SER A 128 13.76 -8.75 -2.28
N TYR A 129 12.48 -8.38 -2.38
CA TYR A 129 11.47 -9.25 -2.96
C TYR A 129 11.70 -9.46 -4.47
N LYS A 130 11.71 -10.72 -4.91
CA LYS A 130 12.02 -11.08 -6.31
C LYS A 130 10.83 -10.90 -7.25
N GLY A 131 9.61 -11.00 -6.74
CA GLY A 131 8.38 -10.81 -7.50
C GLY A 131 8.03 -9.34 -7.70
N SER A 132 6.89 -9.08 -8.30
CA SER A 132 6.30 -7.74 -8.42
C SER A 132 5.34 -7.47 -7.27
N PHE A 133 5.12 -6.21 -6.94
CA PHE A 133 4.06 -5.84 -5.99
C PHE A 133 3.34 -4.57 -6.42
N ILE A 134 2.07 -4.47 -6.02
CA ILE A 134 1.25 -3.27 -6.10
C ILE A 134 0.95 -2.85 -4.66
N LEU A 135 1.28 -1.62 -4.34
CA LEU A 135 1.20 -1.07 -2.99
C LEU A 135 0.29 0.16 -2.98
N VAL A 136 -0.69 0.17 -2.09
CA VAL A 136 -1.48 1.35 -1.73
C VAL A 136 -1.08 1.75 -0.33
N SER A 137 -0.66 3.00 -0.13
CA SER A 137 -0.31 3.54 1.19
C SER A 137 -0.44 5.06 1.23
N HIS A 138 -0.75 5.58 2.41
CA HIS A 138 -0.70 7.00 2.72
C HIS A 138 0.61 7.41 3.43
N ASP A 139 1.50 6.46 3.72
CA ASP A 139 2.84 6.71 4.23
C ASP A 139 3.81 7.03 3.08
N PHE A 140 4.01 8.32 2.83
CA PHE A 140 4.85 8.79 1.73
C PHE A 140 6.33 8.45 1.90
N ALA A 141 6.82 8.34 3.13
CA ALA A 141 8.20 7.96 3.42
C ALA A 141 8.43 6.48 3.05
N PHE A 142 7.48 5.63 3.42
CA PHE A 142 7.49 4.23 3.04
C PHE A 142 7.39 4.04 1.52
N LEU A 143 6.42 4.70 0.86
CA LEU A 143 6.29 4.66 -0.61
C LEU A 143 7.60 5.07 -1.28
N ASN A 144 8.20 6.18 -0.86
CA ASN A 144 9.42 6.70 -1.46
C ASN A 144 10.61 5.73 -1.35
N SER A 145 10.61 4.85 -0.35
CA SER A 145 11.70 3.90 -0.07
C SER A 145 11.56 2.56 -0.79
N VAL A 146 10.35 2.18 -1.25
CA VAL A 146 10.11 0.83 -1.80
C VAL A 146 9.62 0.82 -3.25
N VAL A 147 9.01 1.92 -3.75
CA VAL A 147 8.44 1.93 -5.10
C VAL A 147 9.36 2.59 -6.12
N ASN A 148 9.30 2.09 -7.35
CA ASN A 148 9.99 2.64 -8.52
C ASN A 148 9.05 3.19 -9.58
N CYS A 149 7.74 3.10 -9.35
CA CYS A 149 6.69 3.55 -10.25
C CYS A 149 5.46 3.93 -9.43
N ILE A 150 4.81 5.04 -9.78
CA ILE A 150 3.55 5.50 -9.17
C ILE A 150 2.46 5.46 -10.23
N CYS A 151 1.31 4.91 -9.90
CA CYS A 151 0.08 5.00 -10.68
C CYS A 151 -0.88 5.99 -9.99
N ASP A 152 -1.10 7.12 -10.60
CA ASP A 152 -2.04 8.15 -10.15
C ASP A 152 -3.41 7.88 -10.77
N ILE A 153 -4.44 7.77 -9.95
CA ILE A 153 -5.81 7.56 -10.40
C ILE A 153 -6.56 8.87 -10.21
N ASP A 154 -6.87 9.53 -11.29
CA ASP A 154 -7.59 10.79 -11.29
C ASP A 154 -8.71 10.79 -12.35
N ASN A 155 -9.92 11.20 -11.96
CA ASN A 155 -11.11 11.28 -12.83
C ASN A 155 -11.33 10.04 -13.72
N GLY A 156 -11.16 8.84 -13.14
CA GLY A 156 -11.35 7.57 -13.87
C GLY A 156 -10.22 7.21 -14.85
N THR A 157 -9.15 7.98 -14.87
CA THR A 157 -7.96 7.69 -15.67
C THR A 157 -6.78 7.29 -14.80
N ILE A 158 -5.96 6.36 -15.31
CA ILE A 158 -4.74 5.92 -14.63
C ILE A 158 -3.55 6.49 -15.40
N THR A 159 -2.75 7.29 -14.70
CA THR A 159 -1.50 7.83 -15.27
C THR A 159 -0.31 7.25 -14.53
N ARG A 160 0.60 6.63 -15.29
CA ARG A 160 1.82 6.04 -14.75
C ARG A 160 2.97 7.06 -14.76
N PHE A 161 3.68 7.15 -13.64
CA PHE A 161 4.88 7.95 -13.45
C PHE A 161 6.02 7.05 -13.02
N ASN A 162 7.15 7.10 -13.71
CA ASN A 162 8.34 6.35 -13.33
C ASN A 162 9.16 7.16 -12.31
N GLY A 163 9.69 6.46 -11.31
CA GLY A 163 10.51 7.03 -10.26
C GLY A 163 9.89 6.94 -8.87
N SER A 164 10.53 7.58 -7.92
CA SER A 164 10.09 7.66 -6.52
C SER A 164 8.87 8.56 -6.36
N TYR A 165 8.25 8.52 -5.18
CA TYR A 165 7.12 9.40 -4.84
C TYR A 165 7.47 10.89 -4.95
N GLU A 166 8.67 11.30 -4.53
CA GLU A 166 9.12 12.70 -4.69
C GLU A 166 9.23 13.10 -6.16
N SER A 167 9.71 12.21 -7.02
CA SER A 167 9.78 12.44 -8.45
C SER A 167 8.38 12.58 -9.07
N PHE A 168 7.45 11.73 -8.63
CA PHE A 168 6.04 11.80 -9.04
C PHE A 168 5.41 13.16 -8.71
N VAL A 169 5.57 13.65 -7.47
CA VAL A 169 5.01 14.96 -7.05
C VAL A 169 5.50 16.07 -7.98
N LYS A 170 6.81 16.13 -8.24
CA LYS A 170 7.40 17.15 -9.15
C LYS A 170 6.86 17.03 -10.58
N GLN A 171 6.76 15.81 -11.10
CA GLN A 171 6.23 15.56 -12.45
C GLN A 171 4.74 15.92 -12.54
N LYS A 172 3.95 15.62 -11.51
CA LYS A 172 2.52 15.96 -11.45
C LYS A 172 2.31 17.47 -11.42
N GLU A 173 3.05 18.19 -10.57
CA GLU A 173 3.01 19.65 -10.50
C GLU A 173 3.38 20.31 -11.85
N GLN A 174 4.45 19.81 -12.48
CA GLN A 174 4.86 20.34 -13.78
C GLN A 174 3.79 20.11 -14.85
N LYS A 175 3.23 18.89 -14.94
CA LYS A 175 2.13 18.60 -15.89
C LYS A 175 0.92 19.48 -15.64
N GLN A 176 0.55 19.72 -14.38
CA GLN A 176 -0.57 20.59 -14.03
C GLN A 176 -0.32 22.03 -14.45
N LEU A 177 0.87 22.56 -14.21
CA LEU A 177 1.27 23.90 -14.65
C LEU A 177 1.26 24.05 -16.19
N GLU A 178 1.73 23.04 -16.89
CA GLU A 178 1.70 23.00 -18.37
C GLU A 178 0.25 22.95 -18.89
N TYR A 179 -0.59 22.13 -18.27
CA TYR A 179 -2.02 22.06 -18.62
C TYR A 179 -2.73 23.40 -18.39
N GLU A 180 -2.51 24.04 -17.24
CA GLU A 180 -3.06 25.37 -16.95
C GLU A 180 -2.61 26.43 -17.97
N LYS A 181 -1.32 26.44 -18.35
CA LYS A 181 -0.80 27.34 -19.37
C LYS A 181 -1.49 27.12 -20.72
N ARG A 182 -1.65 25.85 -21.14
CA ARG A 182 -2.35 25.48 -22.37
C ARG A 182 -3.81 25.89 -22.34
N TYR A 183 -4.51 25.63 -21.24
CA TYR A 183 -5.90 26.05 -21.05
C TYR A 183 -6.05 27.57 -21.14
N LYS A 184 -5.25 28.34 -20.39
CA LYS A 184 -5.27 29.80 -20.43
C LYS A 184 -4.98 30.35 -21.82
N SER A 185 -4.04 29.75 -22.55
CA SER A 185 -3.72 30.13 -23.94
C SER A 185 -4.89 29.85 -24.86
N GLN A 186 -5.50 28.68 -24.77
CA GLN A 186 -6.68 28.31 -25.56
C GLN A 186 -7.87 29.24 -25.28
N GLN A 187 -8.15 29.55 -24.03
CA GLN A 187 -9.24 30.46 -23.64
C GLN A 187 -9.01 31.87 -24.23
N LYS A 188 -7.77 32.38 -24.25
CA LYS A 188 -7.43 33.65 -24.87
C LYS A 188 -7.65 33.60 -26.40
N GLU A 189 -7.31 32.50 -27.07
CA GLU A 189 -7.55 32.31 -28.49
C GLU A 189 -9.04 32.28 -28.80
N ILE A 190 -9.81 31.48 -28.07
CA ILE A 190 -11.28 31.40 -28.19
C ILE A 190 -11.91 32.79 -28.02
N GLN A 191 -11.52 33.50 -26.96
CA GLN A 191 -12.04 34.86 -26.72
C GLN A 191 -11.72 35.84 -27.84
N LYS A 192 -10.50 35.80 -28.37
CA LYS A 192 -10.11 36.63 -29.54
C LYS A 192 -10.93 36.32 -30.79
N LEU A 193 -11.12 35.02 -31.07
CA LEU A 193 -11.94 34.59 -32.22
C LEU A 193 -13.39 35.04 -32.03
N GLN A 194 -13.97 34.82 -30.88
CA GLN A 194 -15.34 35.19 -30.54
C GLN A 194 -15.55 36.71 -30.68
N THR A 195 -14.66 37.52 -30.05
CA THR A 195 -14.72 38.99 -30.12
C THR A 195 -14.64 39.50 -31.56
N TYR A 196 -13.81 38.85 -32.40
CA TYR A 196 -13.72 39.23 -33.80
C TYR A 196 -15.00 38.89 -34.58
N ILE A 197 -15.56 37.71 -34.36
CA ILE A 197 -16.80 37.25 -34.98
C ILE A 197 -17.93 38.20 -34.62
N ASP A 198 -18.13 38.49 -33.33
CA ASP A 198 -19.19 39.33 -32.81
C ASP A 198 -19.15 40.76 -33.45
N LYS A 199 -17.95 41.31 -33.63
CA LYS A 199 -17.75 42.65 -34.21
C LYS A 199 -17.94 42.70 -35.72
N ASN A 200 -17.75 41.60 -36.45
CA ASN A 200 -17.61 41.59 -37.89
C ASN A 200 -18.63 40.76 -38.67
N ILE A 201 -19.46 39.96 -37.96
CA ILE A 201 -20.39 39.05 -38.65
C ILE A 201 -21.49 39.78 -39.41
N VAL A 202 -21.93 40.93 -38.93
CA VAL A 202 -23.04 41.73 -39.51
C VAL A 202 -22.59 42.59 -40.70
N ARG A 203 -21.31 42.90 -40.82
CA ARG A 203 -20.79 43.78 -41.87
C ARG A 203 -20.55 43.01 -43.17
N ALA A 204 -21.17 43.39 -44.25
CA ALA A 204 -21.07 42.69 -45.54
C ALA A 204 -19.61 42.47 -46.02
N SER A 205 -18.73 43.48 -45.86
CA SER A 205 -17.31 43.39 -46.26
C SER A 205 -16.46 42.41 -45.45
N THR A 206 -16.81 42.14 -44.18
CA THR A 206 -16.03 41.29 -43.26
C THR A 206 -16.72 39.98 -42.92
N SER A 207 -17.96 39.78 -43.30
CA SER A 207 -18.78 38.60 -42.99
C SER A 207 -18.14 37.28 -43.44
N LYS A 208 -17.52 37.25 -44.63
CA LYS A 208 -16.82 36.05 -45.15
C LYS A 208 -15.66 35.61 -44.23
N MET A 209 -14.87 36.59 -43.75
CA MET A 209 -13.77 36.32 -42.81
C MET A 209 -14.29 35.93 -41.43
N ALA A 210 -15.37 36.54 -40.92
CA ALA A 210 -16.02 36.17 -39.67
C ALA A 210 -16.54 34.72 -39.71
N LYS A 211 -17.19 34.32 -40.83
CA LYS A 211 -17.65 32.92 -41.02
C LYS A 211 -16.48 31.92 -41.07
N SER A 212 -15.34 32.31 -41.69
CA SER A 212 -14.14 31.46 -41.68
C SER A 212 -13.58 31.24 -40.24
N ARG A 213 -13.55 32.32 -39.44
CA ARG A 213 -13.13 32.23 -38.02
C ARG A 213 -14.11 31.48 -37.15
N GLN A 214 -15.41 31.59 -37.46
CA GLN A 214 -16.43 30.76 -36.81
C GLN A 214 -16.17 29.28 -37.04
N LYS A 215 -15.92 28.85 -38.29
CA LYS A 215 -15.57 27.47 -38.62
C LYS A 215 -14.31 26.99 -37.90
N ARG A 216 -13.33 27.88 -37.66
CA ARG A 216 -12.13 27.57 -36.88
C ARG A 216 -12.47 27.40 -35.43
N LEU A 217 -13.30 28.28 -34.86
CA LEU A 217 -13.75 28.19 -33.46
C LEU A 217 -14.53 26.88 -33.18
N ASP A 218 -15.41 26.48 -34.12
CA ASP A 218 -16.21 25.28 -34.05
C ASP A 218 -15.38 23.98 -34.09
N LYS A 219 -14.17 24.05 -34.68
CA LYS A 219 -13.23 22.93 -34.77
C LYS A 219 -12.28 22.81 -33.55
N ILE A 220 -12.28 23.81 -32.68
CA ILE A 220 -11.42 23.76 -31.49
C ILE A 220 -11.99 22.77 -30.48
N GLU A 221 -11.27 21.68 -30.22
CA GLU A 221 -11.54 20.81 -29.08
C GLU A 221 -11.25 21.59 -27.80
N ARG A 222 -12.28 21.88 -27.05
CA ARG A 222 -12.16 22.67 -25.83
C ARG A 222 -11.53 21.84 -24.73
N LEU A 223 -10.43 22.34 -24.15
CA LEU A 223 -9.86 21.78 -22.95
C LEU A 223 -10.84 22.00 -21.79
N GLU A 224 -10.96 20.99 -20.95
CA GLU A 224 -11.73 21.11 -19.71
C GLU A 224 -11.04 22.08 -18.74
N ARG A 225 -11.84 22.69 -17.89
CA ARG A 225 -11.28 23.55 -16.84
C ARG A 225 -10.41 22.71 -15.91
N PRO A 226 -9.15 23.13 -15.61
CA PRO A 226 -8.31 22.43 -14.65
C PRO A 226 -9.07 22.24 -13.34
N HIS A 227 -9.13 20.98 -12.89
CA HIS A 227 -9.72 20.66 -11.60
C HIS A 227 -8.83 21.24 -10.50
N GLN A 228 -9.43 22.00 -9.61
CA GLN A 228 -8.76 22.47 -8.40
C GLN A 228 -9.47 21.82 -7.23
N ASP A 229 -8.79 20.91 -6.56
CA ASP A 229 -9.32 20.36 -5.32
C ASP A 229 -9.52 21.50 -4.32
N PRO A 230 -10.73 21.67 -3.79
CA PRO A 230 -10.96 22.68 -2.79
C PRO A 230 -10.11 22.35 -1.55
N LYS A 231 -9.22 23.27 -1.19
CA LYS A 231 -8.46 23.11 0.04
C LYS A 231 -9.44 23.15 1.20
N PRO A 232 -9.48 22.10 2.04
CA PRO A 232 -10.34 22.13 3.21
C PRO A 232 -9.94 23.28 4.11
N SER A 233 -10.91 24.12 4.49
CA SER A 233 -10.72 25.17 5.45
C SER A 233 -11.39 24.76 6.75
N PHE A 234 -10.57 24.55 7.79
CA PHE A 234 -11.07 24.23 9.12
C PHE A 234 -11.05 25.52 9.94
N ILE A 235 -12.22 25.94 10.40
CA ILE A 235 -12.37 27.04 11.35
C ILE A 235 -12.74 26.42 12.68
N PHE A 236 -11.88 26.56 13.67
CA PHE A 236 -12.19 26.18 15.04
C PHE A 236 -12.66 27.42 15.78
N ASP A 237 -13.90 27.39 16.28
CA ASP A 237 -14.38 28.45 17.15
C ASP A 237 -13.57 28.43 18.44
N TYR A 238 -12.80 29.49 18.63
CA TYR A 238 -11.96 29.64 19.80
C TYR A 238 -12.68 30.52 20.83
N THR A 239 -13.07 29.91 21.94
CA THR A 239 -13.48 30.66 23.14
C THR A 239 -12.29 30.72 24.09
N PRO A 240 -11.75 31.90 24.38
CA PRO A 240 -10.63 31.99 25.29
C PRO A 240 -11.02 31.44 26.67
N ALA A 241 -10.24 30.50 27.17
CA ALA A 241 -10.42 29.97 28.51
C ALA A 241 -10.15 31.04 29.55
N VAL A 242 -11.07 31.20 30.49
CA VAL A 242 -11.01 32.25 31.57
C VAL A 242 -10.01 31.88 32.67
N GLY A 243 -9.25 30.77 32.57
CA GLY A 243 -8.30 30.32 33.60
C GLY A 243 -6.95 29.89 33.01
N GLN A 244 -5.91 29.93 33.87
CA GLN A 244 -4.58 29.40 33.47
C GLN A 244 -4.57 27.88 33.36
N VAL A 245 -5.36 27.17 34.15
CA VAL A 245 -5.48 25.69 34.18
C VAL A 245 -6.78 25.31 33.51
N ILE A 246 -6.68 24.54 32.42
CA ILE A 246 -7.82 24.06 31.65
C ILE A 246 -8.26 22.66 32.11
N LEU A 247 -7.30 21.78 32.40
CA LEU A 247 -7.52 20.43 32.87
C LEU A 247 -6.49 20.12 33.95
N SER A 248 -6.96 19.56 35.06
CA SER A 248 -6.12 19.04 36.13
C SER A 248 -6.60 17.63 36.45
N CYS A 249 -5.71 16.67 36.38
CA CYS A 249 -5.92 15.28 36.79
C CYS A 249 -4.95 14.97 37.91
N ASP A 250 -5.44 14.37 38.99
CA ASP A 250 -4.61 13.87 40.07
C ASP A 250 -4.87 12.38 40.27
N LYS A 251 -3.80 11.57 40.19
CA LYS A 251 -3.84 10.11 40.33
C LYS A 251 -4.88 9.44 39.41
N LEU A 252 -4.96 9.89 38.16
CA LEU A 252 -5.86 9.32 37.17
C LEU A 252 -5.39 7.91 36.77
N GLY A 253 -6.21 6.90 36.97
CA GLY A 253 -6.01 5.57 36.43
C GLY A 253 -6.72 5.40 35.09
N ILE A 254 -6.05 4.89 34.10
CA ILE A 254 -6.62 4.60 32.78
C ILE A 254 -6.64 3.09 32.57
N GLY A 255 -7.78 2.54 32.13
CA GLY A 255 -7.94 1.12 31.82
C GLY A 255 -9.33 0.81 31.30
N TYR A 256 -9.56 -0.47 31.00
CA TYR A 256 -10.89 -0.98 30.61
C TYR A 256 -11.54 -1.70 31.80
N TYR A 257 -11.16 -2.94 32.05
CA TYR A 257 -11.59 -3.73 33.20
C TYR A 257 -10.55 -3.71 34.31
N ASP A 258 -9.27 -3.70 33.90
CA ASP A 258 -8.12 -3.56 34.75
C ASP A 258 -7.39 -2.25 34.44
N GLN A 259 -6.72 -1.69 35.45
CA GLN A 259 -5.95 -0.47 35.31
C GLN A 259 -4.70 -0.73 34.46
N LEU A 260 -4.63 -0.12 33.26
CA LEU A 260 -3.50 -0.26 32.34
C LEU A 260 -2.36 0.70 32.68
N VAL A 261 -2.70 1.92 33.09
CA VAL A 261 -1.73 2.94 33.48
C VAL A 261 -2.13 3.51 34.83
N PRO A 262 -1.29 3.34 35.87
CA PRO A 262 -1.56 3.85 37.20
C PRO A 262 -1.17 5.32 37.36
N ASP A 263 -1.91 6.01 38.20
CA ASP A 263 -1.54 7.24 38.87
C ASP A 263 -0.91 8.35 38.01
N ILE A 264 -1.61 8.73 36.93
CA ILE A 264 -1.22 9.87 36.12
C ILE A 264 -1.70 11.16 36.78
N SER A 265 -0.76 12.05 37.11
CA SER A 265 -1.08 13.41 37.53
C SER A 265 -0.60 14.38 36.46
N VAL A 266 -1.53 15.12 35.84
CA VAL A 266 -1.22 16.08 34.77
C VAL A 266 -2.06 17.34 34.92
N GLU A 267 -1.43 18.48 34.71
CA GLU A 267 -2.06 19.78 34.64
C GLU A 267 -1.86 20.40 33.28
N LEU A 268 -2.95 20.64 32.56
CA LEU A 268 -2.95 21.26 31.24
C LEU A 268 -3.29 22.75 31.39
N ARG A 269 -2.36 23.61 31.04
CA ARG A 269 -2.53 25.07 31.08
C ARG A 269 -2.91 25.62 29.72
N SER A 270 -3.48 26.80 29.71
CA SER A 270 -3.79 27.55 28.48
C SER A 270 -2.55 27.66 27.58
N ASN A 271 -2.72 27.48 26.27
CA ASN A 271 -1.67 27.54 25.25
C ASN A 271 -0.64 26.37 25.25
N ILE A 272 -0.83 25.32 26.03
CA ILE A 272 -0.01 24.12 25.95
C ILE A 272 -0.60 23.16 24.88
N LYS A 273 0.27 22.60 24.06
CA LYS A 273 -0.05 21.50 23.14
C LYS A 273 0.56 20.24 23.74
N LEU A 274 -0.28 19.26 24.07
CA LEU A 274 0.13 17.97 24.58
C LEU A 274 0.02 16.94 23.45
N ALA A 275 1.07 16.15 23.21
CA ALA A 275 1.10 15.03 22.27
C ALA A 275 1.51 13.73 23.00
#